data_fa601845e17247adfc950d890bbd3a60
#
_entry.id   fa601845e17247adfc950d890bbd3a60
#
_cell.length_a   1.000
_cell.length_b   1.000
_cell.length_c   1.000
_cell.angle_alpha   90.00
_cell.angle_beta   90.00
_cell.angle_gamma   90.00
#
_symmetry.space_group_name_H-M   'P 1'
#
loop_
_entity.id
_entity.type
_entity.pdbx_description
1 polymer ?
#
loop_
_entity_poly.entity_id
_entity_poly.type
_entity_poly.pdbx_seq_one_letter_code
_entity_poly.pdbx_strand_id
1 'polypeptide(L)'
;MADRETRLTRRDVNTATLAGAVATAAGSLASGADRETTKLPAARMQGGMPLLSALKLRRSTREYSERSLSQETLSTLLWAAFGVNRPSGDRTAPYWRHIMVIDVYVAKADGVWLYDPAAHALLPYLPDDVRAQTGLQPFVATAPVNLIYVAHGDRMTDVSPEDRRLYASVDAAFIGQNVYLYCASEGLGSVFRGAVDYANLARTLKLPEQQFVTFAQTVGYPRGG
;
A
#
# COMPACT_ATOMS: atom_id res chain seq x y z
N MET A 1 39.14 36.73 20.71
CA MET A 1 37.84 36.12 21.06
C MET A 1 37.25 35.60 19.75
N ALA A 2 37.31 34.31 19.55
CA ALA A 2 36.89 33.66 18.28
C ALA A 2 35.57 32.93 18.56
N ASP A 3 34.54 33.38 17.85
CA ASP A 3 33.22 32.77 17.85
C ASP A 3 33.29 31.41 17.18
N ARG A 4 32.96 30.33 17.90
CA ARG A 4 32.80 29.00 17.37
C ARG A 4 31.33 28.81 16.97
N GLU A 5 31.02 28.99 15.70
CA GLU A 5 29.77 28.49 15.11
C GLU A 5 29.75 26.96 15.13
N THR A 6 28.87 26.40 15.92
CA THR A 6 28.62 24.96 16.01
C THR A 6 27.80 24.55 14.77
N ARG A 7 28.45 24.02 13.74
CA ARG A 7 27.75 23.40 12.60
C ARG A 7 27.10 22.09 13.06
N LEU A 8 25.79 22.08 13.13
CA LEU A 8 24.99 20.87 13.30
C LEU A 8 25.21 19.94 12.08
N THR A 9 25.54 18.70 12.34
CA THR A 9 25.76 17.72 11.27
C THR A 9 24.42 17.10 10.82
N ARG A 10 24.36 16.62 9.56
CA ARG A 10 23.16 15.96 8.99
C ARG A 10 22.61 14.78 9.83
N ARG A 11 23.37 14.27 10.79
CA ARG A 11 22.94 13.20 11.72
C ARG A 11 22.04 13.71 12.83
N ASP A 12 22.20 14.96 13.25
CA ASP A 12 21.48 15.51 14.43
C ASP A 12 20.05 15.93 14.11
N VAL A 13 19.71 16.08 12.82
CA VAL A 13 18.36 16.47 12.35
C VAL A 13 17.40 15.27 12.26
N ASN A 14 17.91 14.05 12.13
CA ASN A 14 17.08 12.86 11.92
C ASN A 14 16.53 12.21 13.20
N THR A 15 17.01 12.60 14.39
CA THR A 15 16.60 11.95 15.65
C THR A 15 15.48 12.66 16.40
N ALA A 16 15.14 13.90 16.02
CA ALA A 16 14.17 14.71 16.75
C ALA A 16 12.74 14.75 16.17
N THR A 17 12.50 14.18 14.96
CA THR A 17 11.24 14.40 14.25
C THR A 17 10.32 13.17 14.17
N LEU A 18 10.70 12.02 14.70
CA LEU A 18 9.92 10.78 14.59
C LEU A 18 8.91 10.51 15.70
N ALA A 19 8.88 11.33 16.76
CA ALA A 19 7.96 11.12 17.88
C ALA A 19 6.72 12.01 17.89
N GLY A 20 6.57 12.92 16.93
CA GLY A 20 5.54 13.97 16.98
C GLY A 20 4.42 13.91 15.94
N ALA A 21 4.50 13.07 14.91
CA ALA A 21 3.61 13.14 13.74
C ALA A 21 2.43 12.15 13.73
N VAL A 22 2.30 11.28 14.74
CA VAL A 22 1.19 10.29 14.78
C VAL A 22 -0.03 10.80 15.55
N ALA A 23 0.07 11.90 16.30
CA ALA A 23 -0.97 12.30 17.24
C ALA A 23 -1.99 13.33 16.75
N THR A 24 -1.91 13.86 15.52
CA THR A 24 -2.81 14.95 15.07
C THR A 24 -3.75 14.62 13.91
N ALA A 25 -3.77 13.40 13.40
CA ALA A 25 -4.78 12.96 12.43
C ALA A 25 -6.02 12.29 13.07
N ALA A 26 -6.16 12.37 14.39
CA ALA A 26 -7.33 11.86 15.14
C ALA A 26 -8.53 12.81 15.11
N GLY A 27 -8.60 13.72 14.14
CA GLY A 27 -9.74 14.59 13.89
C GLY A 27 -10.81 13.89 13.09
N SER A 28 -11.84 13.34 13.74
CA SER A 28 -13.15 12.97 13.18
C SER A 28 -13.19 11.73 12.26
N LEU A 29 -12.78 10.56 12.78
CA LEU A 29 -13.25 9.26 12.28
C LEU A 29 -14.41 8.79 13.17
N ALA A 30 -15.54 9.44 13.08
CA ALA A 30 -16.77 8.94 13.70
C ALA A 30 -17.40 7.90 12.76
N SER A 31 -17.52 6.69 13.26
CA SER A 31 -18.33 5.56 12.76
C SER A 31 -17.60 4.37 12.13
N GLY A 32 -16.54 3.91 12.78
CA GLY A 32 -16.02 2.56 12.59
C GLY A 32 -15.69 1.94 13.95
N ALA A 33 -16.51 2.23 14.96
CA ALA A 33 -16.15 2.27 16.37
C ALA A 33 -15.88 0.92 17.07
N ASP A 34 -15.95 -0.26 16.39
CA ASP A 34 -15.75 -1.56 17.05
C ASP A 34 -14.73 -2.50 16.36
N ARG A 35 -13.96 -1.98 15.40
CA ARG A 35 -12.97 -2.83 14.71
C ARG A 35 -11.58 -2.55 15.25
N GLU A 36 -10.94 -3.57 15.78
CA GLU A 36 -9.59 -3.46 16.33
C GLU A 36 -8.51 -3.59 15.24
N THR A 37 -7.35 -2.97 15.52
CA THR A 37 -6.14 -3.20 14.72
C THR A 37 -5.82 -4.68 14.67
N THR A 38 -5.68 -5.23 13.48
CA THR A 38 -5.32 -6.63 13.27
C THR A 38 -3.82 -6.74 13.04
N LYS A 39 -3.09 -7.26 14.02
CA LYS A 39 -1.68 -7.59 13.84
C LYS A 39 -1.56 -8.75 12.85
N LEU A 40 -0.74 -8.58 11.82
CA LEU A 40 -0.49 -9.61 10.85
C LEU A 40 0.52 -10.65 11.39
N PRO A 41 0.39 -11.93 11.01
CA PRO A 41 1.45 -12.91 11.26
C PRO A 41 2.79 -12.44 10.69
N ALA A 42 3.90 -12.94 11.20
CA ALA A 42 5.20 -12.66 10.60
C ALA A 42 5.21 -13.08 9.12
N ALA A 43 5.70 -12.20 8.25
CA ALA A 43 5.81 -12.51 6.83
C ALA A 43 6.80 -13.67 6.61
N ARG A 44 6.47 -14.56 5.70
CA ARG A 44 7.32 -15.70 5.35
C ARG A 44 8.54 -15.22 4.55
N MET A 45 9.73 -15.44 5.08
CA MET A 45 10.99 -14.99 4.47
C MET A 45 11.70 -16.09 3.63
N GLN A 46 11.13 -17.30 3.59
CA GLN A 46 11.71 -18.43 2.88
C GLN A 46 10.65 -19.11 2.00
N GLY A 47 11.13 -19.80 0.96
CA GLY A 47 10.25 -20.48 0.00
C GLY A 47 9.90 -19.58 -1.18
N GLY A 48 8.80 -19.91 -1.82
CA GLY A 48 8.42 -19.27 -3.09
C GLY A 48 9.21 -19.82 -4.27
N MET A 49 9.02 -19.19 -5.41
CA MET A 49 9.63 -19.58 -6.69
C MET A 49 10.91 -18.76 -6.94
N PRO A 50 11.94 -19.31 -7.61
CA PRO A 50 13.08 -18.51 -8.06
C PRO A 50 12.63 -17.29 -8.87
N LEU A 51 13.29 -16.15 -8.67
CA LEU A 51 12.90 -14.86 -9.27
C LEU A 51 12.65 -14.93 -10.79
N LEU A 52 13.56 -15.57 -11.52
CA LEU A 52 13.44 -15.69 -12.99
C LEU A 52 12.22 -16.53 -13.40
N SER A 53 11.86 -17.53 -12.59
CA SER A 53 10.65 -18.31 -12.81
C SER A 53 9.38 -17.49 -12.53
N ALA A 54 9.37 -16.69 -11.46
CA ALA A 54 8.28 -15.76 -11.17
C ALA A 54 8.11 -14.72 -12.29
N LEU A 55 9.21 -14.14 -12.78
CA LEU A 55 9.19 -13.21 -13.92
C LEU A 55 8.61 -13.87 -15.19
N LYS A 56 8.99 -15.12 -15.49
CA LYS A 56 8.48 -15.89 -16.63
C LYS A 56 6.97 -16.15 -16.53
N LEU A 57 6.45 -16.37 -15.33
CA LEU A 57 5.04 -16.71 -15.10
C LEU A 57 4.15 -15.49 -14.85
N ARG A 58 4.72 -14.36 -14.43
CA ARG A 58 3.98 -13.13 -14.14
C ARG A 58 3.11 -12.70 -15.34
N ARG A 59 1.82 -12.58 -15.09
CA ARG A 59 0.84 -12.07 -16.06
C ARG A 59 -0.29 -11.33 -15.36
N SER A 60 -1.04 -10.52 -16.10
CA SER A 60 -2.26 -9.89 -15.59
C SER A 60 -3.43 -10.87 -15.65
N THR A 61 -4.00 -11.19 -14.50
CA THR A 61 -5.15 -12.09 -14.34
C THR A 61 -6.39 -11.26 -14.00
N ARG A 62 -7.52 -11.53 -14.65
CA ARG A 62 -8.78 -10.79 -14.47
C ARG A 62 -9.96 -11.69 -14.12
N GLU A 63 -9.72 -12.97 -13.89
CA GLU A 63 -10.72 -13.94 -13.46
C GLU A 63 -10.27 -14.58 -12.16
N TYR A 64 -11.06 -14.40 -11.12
CA TYR A 64 -10.73 -14.82 -9.78
C TYR A 64 -11.82 -15.73 -9.21
N SER A 65 -11.42 -16.66 -8.35
CA SER A 65 -12.34 -17.33 -7.43
C SER A 65 -12.66 -16.42 -6.25
N GLU A 66 -13.77 -16.68 -5.58
CA GLU A 66 -14.16 -15.94 -4.35
C GLU A 66 -13.40 -16.41 -3.11
N ARG A 67 -12.49 -17.36 -3.27
CA ARG A 67 -11.67 -17.89 -2.18
C ARG A 67 -10.86 -16.79 -1.53
N SER A 68 -11.07 -16.57 -0.24
CA SER A 68 -10.30 -15.59 0.55
C SER A 68 -8.83 -15.99 0.65
N LEU A 69 -7.96 -14.98 0.73
CA LEU A 69 -6.56 -15.22 1.09
C LEU A 69 -6.45 -15.56 2.58
N SER A 70 -5.56 -16.49 2.94
CA SER A 70 -5.24 -16.70 4.35
C SER A 70 -4.52 -15.48 4.93
N GLN A 71 -4.53 -15.35 6.25
CA GLN A 71 -3.82 -14.25 6.93
C GLN A 71 -2.32 -14.30 6.65
N GLU A 72 -1.72 -15.48 6.58
CA GLU A 72 -0.30 -15.67 6.26
C GLU A 72 0.02 -15.24 4.82
N THR A 73 -0.84 -15.59 3.86
CA THR A 73 -0.70 -15.16 2.47
C THR A 73 -0.84 -13.64 2.35
N LEU A 74 -1.85 -13.05 2.98
CA LEU A 74 -2.06 -11.61 2.98
C LEU A 74 -0.91 -10.87 3.66
N SER A 75 -0.43 -11.38 4.78
CA SER A 75 0.71 -10.83 5.51
C SER A 75 1.96 -10.77 4.63
N THR A 76 2.33 -11.89 4.03
CA THR A 76 3.52 -11.96 3.17
C THR A 76 3.35 -11.13 1.90
N LEU A 77 2.15 -11.08 1.31
CA LEU A 77 1.82 -10.20 0.19
C LEU A 77 2.06 -8.73 0.51
N LEU A 78 1.56 -8.26 1.65
CA LEU A 78 1.68 -6.85 2.05
C LEU A 78 3.13 -6.49 2.42
N TRP A 79 3.84 -7.42 3.07
CA TRP A 79 5.26 -7.24 3.31
C TRP A 79 6.05 -7.18 1.98
N ALA A 80 5.80 -8.09 1.06
CA ALA A 80 6.44 -8.09 -0.26
C ALA A 80 6.14 -6.78 -1.02
N ALA A 81 4.90 -6.29 -0.95
CA ALA A 81 4.47 -5.05 -1.57
C ALA A 81 5.27 -3.84 -1.06
N PHE A 82 5.20 -3.55 0.23
CA PHE A 82 5.78 -2.33 0.81
C PHE A 82 6.17 -2.47 2.29
N GLY A 83 6.54 -3.68 2.73
CA GLY A 83 6.97 -3.95 4.11
C GLY A 83 8.34 -3.37 4.43
N VAL A 84 8.64 -3.25 5.73
CA VAL A 84 9.98 -2.90 6.22
C VAL A 84 10.91 -4.09 6.00
N ASN A 85 12.04 -3.87 5.32
CA ASN A 85 13.00 -4.93 5.00
C ASN A 85 14.39 -4.73 5.60
N ARG A 86 14.60 -3.62 6.33
CA ARG A 86 15.90 -3.33 6.98
C ARG A 86 15.70 -2.44 8.22
N PRO A 87 16.69 -2.41 9.14
CA PRO A 87 16.57 -1.69 10.42
C PRO A 87 16.37 -0.17 10.30
N SER A 88 16.74 0.43 9.15
CA SER A 88 16.51 1.85 8.86
C SER A 88 15.02 2.20 8.69
N GLY A 89 14.14 1.20 8.59
CA GLY A 89 12.72 1.40 8.29
C GLY A 89 12.42 1.48 6.80
N ASP A 90 13.42 1.34 5.92
CA ASP A 90 13.23 1.32 4.48
C ASP A 90 12.40 0.13 4.01
N ARG A 91 11.81 0.25 2.82
CA ARG A 91 10.80 -0.66 2.30
C ARG A 91 11.34 -1.65 1.27
N THR A 92 10.56 -2.67 0.99
CA THR A 92 10.81 -3.65 -0.07
C THR A 92 10.79 -3.03 -1.47
N ALA A 93 9.99 -2.00 -1.70
CA ALA A 93 9.99 -1.21 -2.92
C ALA A 93 10.78 0.10 -2.72
N PRO A 94 11.49 0.60 -3.75
CA PRO A 94 12.06 1.94 -3.71
C PRO A 94 10.95 2.99 -3.70
N TYR A 95 11.27 4.19 -3.22
CA TYR A 95 10.31 5.29 -3.14
C TYR A 95 11.02 6.63 -3.27
N TRP A 96 10.27 7.64 -3.72
CA TRP A 96 10.77 8.95 -4.11
C TRP A 96 11.53 9.65 -2.97
N ARG A 97 12.80 10.00 -3.20
CA ARG A 97 13.69 10.75 -2.28
C ARG A 97 13.70 10.25 -0.84
N HIS A 98 13.47 8.96 -0.61
CA HIS A 98 13.29 8.38 0.73
C HIS A 98 12.12 8.98 1.53
N ILE A 99 11.10 9.54 0.85
CA ILE A 99 9.87 10.05 1.44
C ILE A 99 8.75 9.05 1.10
N MET A 100 8.14 8.45 2.12
CA MET A 100 7.06 7.48 1.94
C MET A 100 5.78 8.21 1.56
N VAL A 101 5.56 8.40 0.27
CA VAL A 101 4.42 9.14 -0.27
C VAL A 101 3.21 8.25 -0.57
N ILE A 102 3.36 6.93 -0.59
CA ILE A 102 2.28 5.98 -0.85
C ILE A 102 1.87 5.25 0.41
N ASP A 103 0.57 5.27 0.70
CA ASP A 103 -0.09 4.36 1.62
C ASP A 103 -0.83 3.26 0.83
N VAL A 104 -0.83 2.04 1.38
CA VAL A 104 -1.49 0.88 0.79
C VAL A 104 -2.78 0.58 1.55
N TYR A 105 -3.93 0.83 0.93
CA TYR A 105 -5.23 0.44 1.45
C TYR A 105 -5.61 -0.94 0.93
N VAL A 106 -6.25 -1.72 1.78
CA VAL A 106 -6.64 -3.10 1.50
C VAL A 106 -8.17 -3.21 1.58
N ALA A 107 -8.83 -3.24 0.43
CA ALA A 107 -10.27 -3.42 0.35
C ALA A 107 -10.60 -4.92 0.25
N LYS A 108 -11.40 -5.41 1.21
CA LYS A 108 -11.90 -6.78 1.33
C LYS A 108 -13.41 -6.76 1.54
N ALA A 109 -14.05 -7.94 1.57
CA ALA A 109 -15.48 -8.07 1.82
C ALA A 109 -15.92 -7.50 3.18
N ASP A 110 -15.03 -7.52 4.17
CA ASP A 110 -15.27 -7.01 5.51
C ASP A 110 -14.88 -5.53 5.68
N GLY A 111 -14.56 -4.81 4.60
CA GLY A 111 -14.27 -3.37 4.60
C GLY A 111 -12.89 -3.00 4.11
N VAL A 112 -12.49 -1.77 4.38
CA VAL A 112 -11.18 -1.21 4.02
C VAL A 112 -10.30 -1.12 5.24
N TRP A 113 -9.04 -1.50 5.03
CA TRP A 113 -7.99 -1.45 6.02
C TRP A 113 -6.81 -0.66 5.49
N LEU A 114 -6.11 0.06 6.36
CA LEU A 114 -4.83 0.69 6.04
C LEU A 114 -3.70 -0.23 6.50
N TYR A 115 -2.78 -0.57 5.62
CA TYR A 115 -1.59 -1.32 5.99
C TYR A 115 -0.58 -0.41 6.69
N ASP A 116 -0.23 -0.76 7.93
CA ASP A 116 0.90 -0.18 8.66
C ASP A 116 2.13 -1.09 8.51
N PRO A 117 3.11 -0.70 7.69
CA PRO A 117 4.31 -1.51 7.49
C PRO A 117 5.25 -1.54 8.69
N ALA A 118 5.22 -0.53 9.57
CA ALA A 118 6.10 -0.45 10.74
C ALA A 118 5.62 -1.41 11.84
N ALA A 119 4.32 -1.42 12.11
CA ALA A 119 3.70 -2.36 13.05
C ALA A 119 3.43 -3.73 12.42
N HIS A 120 3.52 -3.85 11.10
CA HIS A 120 3.07 -4.99 10.30
C HIS A 120 1.64 -5.39 10.68
N ALA A 121 0.72 -4.44 10.51
CA ALA A 121 -0.66 -4.54 10.94
C ALA A 121 -1.63 -3.94 9.92
N LEU A 122 -2.91 -4.31 10.05
CA LEU A 122 -4.03 -3.70 9.36
C LEU A 122 -4.79 -2.81 10.35
N LEU A 123 -4.80 -1.52 10.08
CA LEU A 123 -5.59 -0.53 10.81
C LEU A 123 -6.98 -0.45 10.20
N PRO A 124 -8.08 -0.51 10.97
CA PRO A 124 -9.42 -0.37 10.42
C PRO A 124 -9.59 1.03 9.83
N TYR A 125 -10.17 1.11 8.61
CA TYR A 125 -10.36 2.38 7.92
C TYR A 125 -11.85 2.64 7.63
N LEU A 126 -12.50 1.78 6.83
CA LEU A 126 -13.94 1.84 6.57
C LEU A 126 -14.58 0.46 6.83
N PRO A 127 -15.78 0.42 7.42
CA PRO A 127 -16.47 -0.85 7.67
C PRO A 127 -17.13 -1.43 6.41
N ASP A 128 -17.34 -0.62 5.39
CA ASP A 128 -18.10 -0.99 4.21
C ASP A 128 -17.26 -1.72 3.16
N ASP A 129 -17.86 -2.68 2.47
CA ASP A 129 -17.27 -3.32 1.29
C ASP A 129 -17.28 -2.36 0.10
N VAL A 130 -16.13 -1.78 -0.19
CA VAL A 130 -15.95 -0.85 -1.32
C VAL A 130 -15.26 -1.49 -2.52
N ARG A 131 -15.13 -2.82 -2.56
CA ARG A 131 -14.40 -3.50 -3.65
C ARG A 131 -14.93 -3.11 -5.03
N ALA A 132 -16.25 -3.00 -5.20
CA ALA A 132 -16.89 -2.60 -6.46
C ALA A 132 -16.47 -1.20 -6.94
N GLN A 133 -16.08 -0.29 -6.04
CA GLN A 133 -15.64 1.06 -6.37
C GLN A 133 -14.15 1.15 -6.71
N THR A 134 -13.38 0.08 -6.47
CA THR A 134 -11.93 0.09 -6.71
C THR A 134 -11.55 0.00 -8.19
N GLY A 135 -12.50 -0.13 -9.11
CA GLY A 135 -12.25 -0.15 -10.55
C GLY A 135 -13.53 -0.28 -11.37
N LEU A 136 -13.39 -0.07 -12.67
CA LEU A 136 -14.49 -0.09 -13.63
C LEU A 136 -14.83 -1.51 -14.15
N GLN A 137 -14.04 -2.50 -13.80
CA GLN A 137 -14.19 -3.87 -14.30
C GLN A 137 -14.97 -4.73 -13.29
N PRO A 138 -15.92 -5.58 -13.74
CA PRO A 138 -16.82 -6.31 -12.83
C PRO A 138 -16.12 -7.21 -11.81
N PHE A 139 -14.99 -7.81 -12.16
CA PHE A 139 -14.27 -8.75 -11.29
C PHE A 139 -13.77 -8.13 -9.98
N VAL A 140 -13.62 -6.81 -9.90
CA VAL A 140 -13.12 -6.14 -8.69
C VAL A 140 -14.09 -6.31 -7.51
N ALA A 141 -15.40 -6.40 -7.79
CA ALA A 141 -16.42 -6.53 -6.76
C ALA A 141 -16.40 -7.88 -6.03
N THR A 142 -15.95 -8.94 -6.70
CA THR A 142 -15.96 -10.30 -6.16
C THR A 142 -14.59 -10.86 -5.81
N ALA A 143 -13.52 -10.24 -6.35
CA ALA A 143 -12.16 -10.64 -6.01
C ALA A 143 -11.90 -10.49 -4.50
N PRO A 144 -11.11 -11.40 -3.88
CA PRO A 144 -10.94 -11.40 -2.43
C PRO A 144 -10.25 -10.15 -1.88
N VAL A 145 -9.33 -9.53 -2.65
CA VAL A 145 -8.56 -8.35 -2.22
C VAL A 145 -8.36 -7.38 -3.37
N ASN A 146 -8.59 -6.10 -3.11
CA ASN A 146 -8.09 -5.01 -3.95
C ASN A 146 -7.18 -4.11 -3.12
N LEU A 147 -5.94 -3.95 -3.56
CA LEU A 147 -5.01 -2.97 -3.04
C LEU A 147 -5.28 -1.63 -3.73
N ILE A 148 -5.29 -0.54 -2.96
CA ILE A 148 -5.48 0.81 -3.47
C ILE A 148 -4.25 1.61 -3.03
N TYR A 149 -3.56 2.22 -3.99
CA TYR A 149 -2.37 3.01 -3.74
C TYR A 149 -2.74 4.48 -3.65
N VAL A 150 -2.66 5.04 -2.46
CA VAL A 150 -3.03 6.43 -2.17
C VAL A 150 -1.77 7.25 -1.92
N ALA A 151 -1.63 8.33 -2.67
CA ALA A 151 -0.51 9.25 -2.54
C ALA A 151 -0.82 10.40 -1.60
N HIS A 152 0.18 10.84 -0.87
CA HIS A 152 0.19 12.02 -0.02
C HIS A 152 0.93 13.17 -0.72
N GLY A 153 0.19 14.03 -1.41
CA GLY A 153 0.75 15.18 -2.13
C GLY A 153 1.40 16.21 -1.22
N ASP A 154 0.93 16.33 0.02
CA ASP A 154 1.49 17.21 1.06
C ASP A 154 2.91 16.81 1.51
N ARG A 155 3.26 15.52 1.38
CA ARG A 155 4.61 15.03 1.67
C ARG A 155 5.61 15.34 0.56
N MET A 156 5.13 15.79 -0.61
CA MET A 156 5.93 16.11 -1.80
C MET A 156 6.08 17.64 -1.93
N THR A 157 6.84 18.23 -1.02
CA THR A 157 7.15 19.67 -1.05
C THR A 157 8.05 20.00 -2.22
N ASP A 158 7.98 21.24 -2.71
CA ASP A 158 8.82 21.78 -3.80
C ASP A 158 8.74 21.00 -5.13
N VAL A 159 7.57 20.37 -5.37
CA VAL A 159 7.29 19.58 -6.58
C VAL A 159 5.98 20.05 -7.19
N SER A 160 5.94 20.20 -8.50
CA SER A 160 4.72 20.58 -9.23
C SER A 160 3.60 19.53 -9.04
N PRO A 161 2.32 19.91 -9.16
CA PRO A 161 1.22 18.92 -9.09
C PRO A 161 1.35 17.79 -10.11
N GLU A 162 1.88 18.09 -11.30
CA GLU A 162 2.12 17.11 -12.36
C GLU A 162 3.22 16.13 -11.96
N ASP A 163 4.35 16.62 -11.47
CA ASP A 163 5.46 15.79 -11.01
C ASP A 163 5.09 14.97 -9.77
N ARG A 164 4.24 15.50 -8.86
CA ARG A 164 3.70 14.72 -7.74
C ARG A 164 2.95 13.49 -8.23
N ARG A 165 2.09 13.65 -9.24
CA ARG A 165 1.37 12.51 -9.83
C ARG A 165 2.33 11.53 -10.50
N LEU A 166 3.31 12.04 -11.24
CA LEU A 166 4.31 11.19 -11.91
C LEU A 166 5.09 10.35 -10.90
N TYR A 167 5.72 10.98 -9.91
CA TYR A 167 6.57 10.26 -8.95
C TYR A 167 5.76 9.32 -8.05
N ALA A 168 4.59 9.73 -7.58
CA ALA A 168 3.70 8.86 -6.84
C ALA A 168 3.23 7.65 -7.67
N SER A 169 3.01 7.84 -8.98
CA SER A 169 2.66 6.75 -9.89
C SER A 169 3.82 5.77 -10.09
N VAL A 170 5.05 6.28 -10.14
CA VAL A 170 6.26 5.45 -10.22
C VAL A 170 6.42 4.61 -8.95
N ASP A 171 6.27 5.22 -7.77
CA ASP A 171 6.35 4.50 -6.48
C ASP A 171 5.27 3.42 -6.39
N ALA A 172 4.03 3.74 -6.75
CA ALA A 172 2.94 2.76 -6.78
C ALA A 172 3.23 1.61 -7.77
N ALA A 173 3.88 1.89 -8.90
CA ALA A 173 4.24 0.87 -9.88
C ALA A 173 5.33 -0.08 -9.36
N PHE A 174 6.32 0.41 -8.60
CA PHE A 174 7.31 -0.44 -7.93
C PHE A 174 6.65 -1.37 -6.91
N ILE A 175 5.74 -0.83 -6.08
CA ILE A 175 4.95 -1.64 -5.14
C ILE A 175 4.14 -2.68 -5.90
N GLY A 176 3.44 -2.27 -6.96
CA GLY A 176 2.62 -3.16 -7.78
C GLY A 176 3.40 -4.27 -8.47
N GLN A 177 4.65 -4.01 -8.88
CA GLN A 177 5.51 -5.05 -9.46
C GLN A 177 5.93 -6.09 -8.41
N ASN A 178 6.23 -5.67 -7.18
CA ASN A 178 6.48 -6.60 -6.08
C ASN A 178 5.28 -7.52 -5.84
N VAL A 179 4.06 -6.95 -5.82
CA VAL A 179 2.80 -7.72 -5.72
C VAL A 179 2.67 -8.74 -6.87
N TYR A 180 2.95 -8.33 -8.10
CA TYR A 180 2.91 -9.23 -9.25
C TYR A 180 3.86 -10.42 -9.11
N LEU A 181 5.11 -10.16 -8.70
CA LEU A 181 6.12 -11.20 -8.56
C LEU A 181 5.79 -12.16 -7.42
N TYR A 182 5.33 -11.62 -6.28
CA TYR A 182 4.86 -12.46 -5.19
C TYR A 182 3.68 -13.33 -5.63
N CYS A 183 2.68 -12.75 -6.28
CA CYS A 183 1.52 -13.50 -6.77
C CYS A 183 1.93 -14.61 -7.74
N ALA A 184 2.81 -14.33 -8.69
CA ALA A 184 3.32 -15.34 -9.62
C ALA A 184 4.05 -16.47 -8.91
N SER A 185 4.80 -16.14 -7.85
CA SER A 185 5.54 -17.12 -7.04
C SER A 185 4.62 -18.03 -6.21
N GLU A 186 3.46 -17.53 -5.80
CA GLU A 186 2.54 -18.23 -4.90
C GLU A 186 1.30 -18.83 -5.63
N GLY A 187 1.29 -18.81 -6.97
CA GLY A 187 0.13 -19.29 -7.74
C GLY A 187 -1.10 -18.41 -7.62
N LEU A 188 -0.92 -17.15 -7.19
CA LEU A 188 -1.98 -16.14 -7.17
C LEU A 188 -2.05 -15.41 -8.50
N GLY A 189 -3.23 -14.90 -8.82
CA GLY A 189 -3.46 -13.95 -9.91
C GLY A 189 -3.42 -12.52 -9.40
N SER A 190 -2.94 -11.61 -10.25
CA SER A 190 -2.99 -10.19 -9.96
C SER A 190 -3.16 -9.36 -11.23
N VAL A 191 -3.72 -8.14 -11.10
CA VAL A 191 -3.73 -7.12 -12.16
C VAL A 191 -3.64 -5.72 -11.58
N PHE A 192 -2.61 -4.97 -11.97
CA PHE A 192 -2.44 -3.55 -11.69
C PHE A 192 -3.28 -2.73 -12.68
N ARG A 193 -4.06 -1.75 -12.19
CA ARG A 193 -5.13 -1.12 -12.98
C ARG A 193 -5.14 0.38 -12.84
N GLY A 194 -5.22 1.06 -14.02
CA GLY A 194 -5.59 2.47 -14.11
C GLY A 194 -7.06 2.69 -14.49
N ALA A 195 -7.82 1.62 -14.79
CA ALA A 195 -9.26 1.72 -15.06
C ALA A 195 -10.04 1.87 -13.74
N VAL A 196 -9.98 3.07 -13.17
CA VAL A 196 -10.54 3.47 -11.87
C VAL A 196 -11.26 4.80 -12.04
N ASP A 197 -12.44 4.96 -11.46
CA ASP A 197 -13.03 6.29 -11.23
C ASP A 197 -12.35 6.91 -10.01
N TYR A 198 -11.26 7.62 -10.26
CA TYR A 198 -10.40 8.18 -9.22
C TYR A 198 -11.16 9.15 -8.29
N ALA A 199 -12.02 9.99 -8.86
CA ALA A 199 -12.78 10.97 -8.07
C ALA A 199 -13.82 10.30 -7.18
N ASN A 200 -14.51 9.29 -7.69
CA ASN A 200 -15.47 8.52 -6.91
C ASN A 200 -14.79 7.71 -5.81
N LEU A 201 -13.68 7.02 -6.13
CA LEU A 201 -12.96 6.23 -5.14
C LEU A 201 -12.35 7.10 -4.03
N ALA A 202 -11.81 8.28 -4.37
CA ALA A 202 -11.31 9.24 -3.38
C ALA A 202 -12.42 9.71 -2.43
N ARG A 203 -13.63 10.02 -2.94
CA ARG A 203 -14.80 10.37 -2.11
C ARG A 203 -15.24 9.18 -1.24
N THR A 204 -15.33 7.99 -1.80
CA THR A 204 -15.69 6.76 -1.07
C THR A 204 -14.73 6.50 0.09
N LEU A 205 -13.44 6.67 -0.14
CA LEU A 205 -12.41 6.55 0.89
C LEU A 205 -12.33 7.78 1.81
N LYS A 206 -13.13 8.82 1.57
CA LYS A 206 -13.10 10.08 2.36
C LYS A 206 -11.68 10.67 2.46
N LEU A 207 -10.92 10.60 1.37
CA LEU A 207 -9.54 11.09 1.35
C LEU A 207 -9.50 12.61 1.54
N PRO A 208 -8.57 13.14 2.35
CA PRO A 208 -8.28 14.56 2.41
C PRO A 208 -7.87 15.11 1.03
N GLU A 209 -8.04 16.42 0.82
CA GLU A 209 -7.75 17.10 -0.47
C GLU A 209 -6.31 16.86 -0.97
N GLN A 210 -5.36 16.72 -0.04
CA GLN A 210 -3.95 16.51 -0.35
C GLN A 210 -3.61 15.05 -0.73
N GLN A 211 -4.57 14.15 -0.59
CA GLN A 211 -4.39 12.75 -0.94
C GLN A 211 -5.13 12.40 -2.23
N PHE A 212 -4.54 11.52 -3.02
CA PHE A 212 -5.16 11.07 -4.25
C PHE A 212 -4.83 9.61 -4.56
N VAL A 213 -5.78 8.91 -5.17
CA VAL A 213 -5.55 7.54 -5.66
C VAL A 213 -4.66 7.61 -6.89
N THR A 214 -3.62 6.78 -6.93
CA THR A 214 -2.76 6.59 -8.11
C THR A 214 -3.25 5.42 -8.96
N PHE A 215 -3.30 4.24 -8.38
CA PHE A 215 -3.72 2.99 -9.04
C PHE A 215 -4.43 2.08 -8.04
N ALA A 216 -5.04 1.01 -8.55
CA ALA A 216 -5.50 -0.10 -7.75
C ALA A 216 -4.98 -1.42 -8.33
N GLN A 217 -4.89 -2.46 -7.49
CA GLN A 217 -4.41 -3.77 -7.91
C GLN A 217 -5.24 -4.87 -7.27
N THR A 218 -5.83 -5.72 -8.11
CA THR A 218 -6.60 -6.88 -7.66
C THR A 218 -5.69 -8.06 -7.42
N VAL A 219 -5.94 -8.81 -6.36
CA VAL A 219 -5.24 -10.05 -6.01
C VAL A 219 -6.24 -11.11 -5.58
N GLY A 220 -6.03 -12.34 -6.01
CA GLY A 220 -6.86 -13.50 -5.64
C GLY A 220 -6.36 -14.78 -6.28
N TYR A 221 -7.02 -15.88 -5.99
CA TYR A 221 -6.74 -17.15 -6.69
C TYR A 221 -7.38 -17.09 -8.09
N PRO A 222 -6.65 -17.47 -9.17
CA PRO A 222 -7.22 -17.56 -10.50
C PRO A 222 -8.42 -18.52 -10.53
N ARG A 223 -9.44 -18.21 -11.35
CA ARG A 223 -10.55 -19.14 -11.60
C ARG A 223 -10.04 -20.28 -12.48
N GLY A 224 -10.20 -21.52 -12.08
CA GLY A 224 -9.79 -22.72 -12.82
C GLY A 224 -8.31 -23.07 -12.69
N GLY A 225 -7.63 -22.59 -11.63
CA GLY A 225 -6.30 -23.01 -11.21
C GLY A 225 -6.35 -24.04 -10.10
#